data_aad0b087819ef31219e849e01ac36234
#
_entry.id   aad0b087819ef31219e849e01ac36234
#
_cell.length_a   1.000
_cell.length_b   1.000
_cell.length_c   1.000
_cell.angle_alpha   90.00
_cell.angle_beta   90.00
_cell.angle_gamma   90.00
#
_symmetry.space_group_name_H-M   'P 1'
#
loop_
_entity.id
_entity.type
_entity.pdbx_description
1 polymer ?
#
loop_
_entity_poly.entity_id
_entity_poly.type
_entity_poly.pdbx_seq_one_letter_code
_entity_poly.pdbx_strand_id
1 'polypeptide(L)'
;MHLEIITPDRKVFEGEVTAAQFPGADGSFEVLNNHAPLIAALRAGEVTLTAASGREVIRIEGGVVEVLRNNVIVLAEGAVA
;
A
#
# COMPACT_ATOMS: atom_id res chain seq x y z
N MET A 1 -9.38 0.22 7.21
CA MET A 1 -9.26 1.01 5.97
C MET A 1 -9.27 0.10 4.76
N HIS A 2 -9.82 0.58 3.68
CA HIS A 2 -9.86 -0.16 2.42
C HIS A 2 -8.57 0.11 1.65
N LEU A 3 -7.93 -0.94 1.15
CA LEU A 3 -6.66 -0.80 0.45
C LEU A 3 -6.68 -1.56 -0.87
N GLU A 4 -6.19 -0.91 -1.91
CA GLU A 4 -6.01 -1.54 -3.23
C GLU A 4 -4.58 -1.34 -3.70
N ILE A 5 -4.01 -2.37 -4.32
CA ILE A 5 -2.73 -2.27 -5.02
C ILE A 5 -2.99 -2.63 -6.48
N ILE A 6 -2.71 -1.68 -7.35
CA ILE A 6 -3.03 -1.78 -8.78
C ILE A 6 -1.74 -1.60 -9.58
N THR A 7 -1.51 -2.48 -10.55
CA THR A 7 -0.45 -2.35 -11.54
C THR A 7 -1.09 -2.05 -12.89
N PRO A 8 -0.31 -1.69 -13.93
CA PRO A 8 -0.88 -1.49 -15.26
C PRO A 8 -1.62 -2.71 -15.80
N ASP A 9 -1.25 -3.91 -15.36
CA ASP A 9 -1.83 -5.15 -15.89
C ASP A 9 -3.06 -5.61 -15.13
N ARG A 10 -3.11 -5.38 -13.81
CA ARG A 10 -4.15 -5.99 -13.00
C ARG A 10 -4.20 -5.37 -11.59
N LYS A 11 -5.28 -5.67 -10.89
CA LYS A 11 -5.37 -5.40 -9.46
C LYS A 11 -4.72 -6.58 -8.72
N VAL A 12 -3.68 -6.28 -7.94
CA VAL A 12 -2.90 -7.28 -7.23
C VAL A 12 -3.52 -7.61 -5.87
N PHE A 13 -4.09 -6.61 -5.22
CA PHE A 13 -4.69 -6.79 -3.90
C PHE A 13 -5.84 -5.81 -3.74
N GLU A 14 -6.89 -6.25 -3.05
CA GLU A 14 -7.97 -5.39 -2.58
C GLU A 14 -8.56 -6.00 -1.33
N GLY A 15 -8.72 -5.21 -0.27
CA GLY A 15 -9.34 -5.69 0.95
C GLY A 15 -9.26 -4.70 2.09
N GLU A 16 -9.81 -5.10 3.23
CA GLU A 16 -9.78 -4.33 4.46
C GLU A 16 -8.53 -4.67 5.25
N VAL A 17 -7.79 -3.65 5.64
CA VAL A 17 -6.59 -3.82 6.46
C VAL A 17 -6.64 -2.86 7.64
N THR A 18 -5.90 -3.17 8.70
CA THR A 18 -5.82 -2.30 9.88
C THR A 18 -4.55 -1.49 9.88
N ALA A 19 -3.53 -1.94 9.14
CA ALA A 19 -2.27 -1.24 9.03
C ALA A 19 -1.59 -1.60 7.73
N ALA A 20 -0.81 -0.67 7.18
CA ALA A 20 0.00 -0.93 5.99
C ALA A 20 1.32 -0.19 6.13
N GLN A 21 2.42 -0.89 5.89
CA GLN A 21 3.75 -0.30 5.91
C GLN A 21 4.29 -0.23 4.49
N PHE A 22 4.80 0.93 4.10
CA PHE A 22 5.21 1.20 2.73
C PHE A 22 6.68 1.57 2.62
N PRO A 23 7.35 1.18 1.52
CA PRO A 23 8.72 1.61 1.25
C PRO A 23 8.71 3.00 0.59
N GLY A 24 8.56 4.04 1.40
CA GLY A 24 8.56 5.40 0.87
C GLY A 24 9.90 5.78 0.28
N ALA A 25 9.88 6.66 -0.74
CA ALA A 25 11.11 7.12 -1.38
C ALA A 25 12.04 7.82 -0.37
N ASP A 26 11.46 8.49 0.62
CA ASP A 26 12.22 9.20 1.65
C ASP A 26 12.34 8.40 2.96
N GLY A 27 11.92 7.15 2.95
CA GLY A 27 11.97 6.27 4.12
C GLY A 27 10.66 5.53 4.30
N SER A 28 10.73 4.41 5.01
CA SER A 28 9.54 3.61 5.30
C SER A 28 8.58 4.37 6.21
N PHE A 29 7.29 4.17 6.00
CA PHE A 29 6.26 4.76 6.85
C PHE A 29 5.09 3.82 6.98
N GLU A 30 4.27 4.04 8.02
CA GLU A 30 3.11 3.21 8.29
C GLU A 30 1.83 4.04 8.24
N VAL A 31 0.78 3.45 7.67
CA VAL A 31 -0.56 4.05 7.61
C VAL A 31 -1.50 3.20 8.44
N LEU A 32 -2.16 3.83 9.40
CA LEU A 32 -3.16 3.19 10.26
C LEU A 32 -4.54 3.70 9.89
N ASN A 33 -5.58 3.10 10.48
CA ASN A 33 -6.96 3.54 10.25
C ASN A 33 -7.11 5.05 10.49
N ASN A 34 -7.81 5.70 9.57
CA ASN A 34 -8.11 7.13 9.65
C ASN A 34 -6.88 8.02 9.58
N HIS A 35 -5.84 7.57 8.89
CA HIS A 35 -4.66 8.38 8.66
C HIS A 35 -5.02 9.63 7.86
N ALA A 36 -4.34 10.75 8.16
CA ALA A 36 -4.54 11.99 7.44
C ALA A 36 -4.26 11.81 5.94
N PRO A 37 -4.86 12.63 5.08
CA PRO A 37 -4.60 12.55 3.63
C PRO A 37 -3.12 12.64 3.31
N LEU A 38 -2.68 11.82 2.36
CA LEU A 38 -1.27 11.68 2.02
C LEU A 38 -1.12 11.22 0.58
N ILE A 39 -0.14 11.77 -0.12
CA ILE A 39 0.34 11.25 -1.39
C ILE A 39 1.85 11.13 -1.26
N ALA A 40 2.38 9.95 -1.55
CA ALA A 40 3.81 9.71 -1.39
C ALA A 40 4.35 8.82 -2.50
N ALA A 41 5.56 9.12 -2.95
CA ALA A 41 6.28 8.26 -3.89
C ALA A 41 6.86 7.07 -3.14
N LEU A 42 6.84 5.91 -3.78
CA LEU A 42 7.36 4.66 -3.23
C LEU A 42 8.55 4.18 -4.06
N ARG A 43 9.54 3.63 -3.37
CA ARG A 43 10.66 2.95 -4.03
C ARG A 43 10.34 1.47 -4.15
N ALA A 44 11.15 0.74 -4.89
CA ALA A 44 11.05 -0.72 -4.93
C ALA A 44 11.26 -1.27 -3.51
N GLY A 45 10.42 -2.19 -3.11
CA GLY A 45 10.48 -2.77 -1.77
C GLY A 45 9.22 -3.53 -1.44
N GLU A 46 9.03 -3.80 -0.14
CA GLU A 46 7.92 -4.60 0.32
C GLU A 46 6.86 -3.74 0.98
N VAL A 47 5.60 -3.98 0.61
CA VAL A 47 4.43 -3.45 1.31
C VAL A 47 3.96 -4.54 2.26
N THR A 48 3.89 -4.24 3.56
CA THR A 48 3.40 -5.17 4.56
C THR A 48 2.01 -4.76 4.99
N LEU A 49 1.04 -5.65 4.79
CA LEU A 49 -0.36 -5.42 5.11
C LEU A 49 -0.73 -6.23 6.35
N THR A 50 -1.44 -5.62 7.29
CA THR A 50 -1.97 -6.30 8.46
C THR A 50 -3.48 -6.25 8.40
N ALA A 51 -4.12 -7.43 8.50
CA ALA A 51 -5.55 -7.58 8.50
C ALA A 51 -5.96 -8.50 9.63
N ALA A 52 -7.26 -8.64 9.87
CA ALA A 52 -7.77 -9.55 10.90
C ALA A 52 -7.31 -10.98 10.65
N SER A 53 -7.15 -11.37 9.39
CA SER A 53 -6.73 -12.72 9.00
C SER A 53 -5.22 -12.94 9.10
N GLY A 54 -4.44 -11.91 9.39
CA GLY A 54 -2.98 -12.02 9.51
C GLY A 54 -2.25 -10.99 8.66
N ARG A 55 -0.99 -11.30 8.37
CA ARG A 55 -0.11 -10.42 7.59
C ARG A 55 0.09 -10.95 6.19
N GLU A 56 0.25 -10.01 5.26
CA GLU A 56 0.61 -10.33 3.89
C GLU A 56 1.68 -9.35 3.43
N VAL A 57 2.66 -9.86 2.68
CA VAL A 57 3.74 -9.04 2.13
C VAL A 57 3.66 -9.09 0.62
N ILE A 58 3.66 -7.91 0.00
CA ILE A 58 3.60 -7.76 -1.44
C ILE A 58 4.79 -6.91 -1.88
N ARG A 59 5.65 -7.46 -2.72
CA ARG A 59 6.77 -6.71 -3.25
C ARG A 59 6.33 -5.87 -4.43
N ILE A 60 6.73 -4.59 -4.43
CA ILE A 60 6.42 -3.68 -5.53
C ILE A 60 7.72 -3.15 -6.13
N GLU A 61 7.65 -2.71 -7.40
CA GLU A 61 8.79 -2.18 -8.11
C GLU A 61 8.87 -0.65 -8.02
N GLY A 62 8.06 -0.04 -7.18
CA GLY A 62 7.96 1.40 -7.04
C GLY A 62 6.55 1.86 -7.38
N GLY A 63 6.28 3.13 -7.21
CA GLY A 63 4.96 3.66 -7.50
C GLY A 63 4.58 4.85 -6.65
N VAL A 64 3.29 5.00 -6.42
CA VAL A 64 2.72 6.11 -5.65
C VAL A 64 1.60 5.55 -4.78
N VAL A 65 1.49 6.04 -3.55
CA VAL A 65 0.37 5.73 -2.68
C VAL A 65 -0.42 7.00 -2.39
N GLU A 66 -1.74 6.87 -2.41
CA GLU A 66 -2.65 7.93 -2.01
C GLU A 66 -3.52 7.44 -0.86
N VAL A 67 -3.60 8.24 0.20
CA VAL A 67 -4.49 7.98 1.34
C VAL A 67 -5.48 9.11 1.41
N LEU A 68 -6.78 8.78 1.36
CA LEU A 68 -7.84 9.76 1.43
C LEU A 68 -9.11 9.11 2.01
N ARG A 69 -9.65 9.72 3.06
CA ARG A 69 -10.91 9.26 3.66
C ARG A 69 -10.92 7.78 3.98
N ASN A 70 -9.85 7.32 4.61
CA ASN A 70 -9.68 5.91 5.02
C ASN A 70 -9.64 4.93 3.85
N ASN A 71 -9.33 5.41 2.65
CA ASN A 71 -9.09 4.60 1.47
C ASN A 71 -7.64 4.77 1.03
N VAL A 72 -6.98 3.67 0.75
CA VAL A 72 -5.57 3.65 0.35
C VAL A 72 -5.47 3.03 -1.02
N ILE A 73 -4.89 3.76 -1.97
CA ILE A 73 -4.69 3.26 -3.33
C ILE A 73 -3.19 3.31 -3.63
N VAL A 74 -2.64 2.16 -3.99
CA VAL A 74 -1.25 2.05 -4.43
C VAL A 74 -1.25 1.80 -5.92
N LEU A 75 -0.63 2.70 -6.67
CA LEU A 75 -0.39 2.52 -8.09
C LEU A 75 1.05 2.09 -8.24
N ALA A 76 1.27 0.80 -8.40
CA ALA A 76 2.59 0.21 -8.47
C ALA A 76 3.00 -0.04 -9.92
N GLU A 77 4.30 0.10 -10.21
CA GLU A 77 4.81 -0.15 -11.56
C GLU A 77 4.84 -1.64 -11.86
N GLY A 78 5.02 -2.46 -10.83
CA GLY A 78 4.94 -3.90 -10.89
C GLY A 78 4.80 -4.43 -9.48
N ALA A 79 4.27 -5.64 -9.33
CA ALA A 79 4.07 -6.22 -8.01
C ALA A 79 4.04 -7.74 -8.06
N VAL A 80 4.53 -8.36 -7.00
CA VAL A 80 4.51 -9.82 -6.79
C VAL A 80 4.03 -10.08 -5.37
N ALA A 81 2.98 -10.87 -5.28
CA ALA A 81 2.42 -11.26 -3.98
C ALA A 81 3.20 -12.43 -3.37
#